data_8f7e3bedf590c5e74b74641de7854da5
#
_entry.id   8f7e3bedf590c5e74b74641de7854da5
#
_cell.length_a   1.000
_cell.length_b   1.000
_cell.length_c   1.000
_cell.angle_alpha   90.00
_cell.angle_beta   90.00
_cell.angle_gamma   90.00
#
_symmetry.space_group_name_H-M   'P 1'
#
loop_
_entity.id
_entity.type
_entity.pdbx_description
1 polymer ?
#
loop_
_entity_poly.entity_id
_entity_poly.type
_entity_poly.pdbx_seq_one_letter_code
_entity_poly.pdbx_strand_id
1 'polypeptide(L)'
;DLVWDYIRGVFHTVMLKDIIERNSIRNIAFLNSLLNYFADTIGKQYSLNNISKFMKSQGQDIATKSIASYLNFYKESYLVSTVNRYDIHGKKLLELNEKLYFGDVGLRNLIVGGGREGDIEKVMENIVYQQLLRMGYSVTVGQLRAGEIDFVCTKSNERVYVQVAYLI
;
A
#
# COMPACT_ATOMS: atom_id res chain seq x y z
N ASP A 1 26.00 -4.95 0.85
CA ASP A 1 25.61 -4.41 2.16
C ASP A 1 24.68 -5.41 2.85
N LEU A 2 25.10 -5.92 4.02
CA LEU A 2 24.41 -6.96 4.79
C LEU A 2 22.91 -6.67 5.01
N VAL A 3 22.54 -5.41 5.20
CA VAL A 3 21.12 -5.00 5.41
C VAL A 3 20.32 -5.24 4.14
N TRP A 4 20.82 -4.83 3.00
CA TRP A 4 20.13 -5.03 1.72
C TRP A 4 20.06 -6.49 1.31
N ASP A 5 21.11 -7.29 1.63
CA ASP A 5 21.12 -8.73 1.36
C ASP A 5 20.10 -9.46 2.23
N TYR A 6 19.96 -9.05 3.51
CA TYR A 6 18.92 -9.54 4.40
C TYR A 6 17.53 -9.21 3.90
N ILE A 7 17.25 -7.93 3.59
CA ILE A 7 15.95 -7.47 3.08
C ILE A 7 15.57 -8.21 1.79
N ARG A 8 16.55 -8.41 0.90
CA ARG A 8 16.38 -9.17 -0.35
C ARG A 8 16.03 -10.63 -0.07
N GLY A 9 16.67 -11.26 0.89
CA GLY A 9 16.36 -12.62 1.33
C GLY A 9 14.95 -12.76 1.87
N VAL A 10 14.51 -11.83 2.73
CA VAL A 10 13.13 -11.76 3.24
C VAL A 10 12.13 -11.60 2.08
N PHE A 11 12.39 -10.65 1.18
CA PHE A 11 11.53 -10.40 0.02
C PHE A 11 11.37 -11.65 -0.86
N HIS A 12 12.48 -12.33 -1.20
CA HIS A 12 12.43 -13.55 -1.99
C HIS A 12 11.64 -14.67 -1.29
N THR A 13 11.78 -14.80 0.03
CA THR A 13 11.04 -15.81 0.79
C THR A 13 9.53 -15.53 0.77
N VAL A 14 9.13 -14.29 1.03
CA VAL A 14 7.71 -13.88 0.99
C VAL A 14 7.13 -14.05 -0.41
N MET A 15 7.83 -13.56 -1.44
CA MET A 15 7.36 -13.67 -2.83
C MET A 15 7.25 -15.12 -3.30
N LEU A 16 8.27 -15.95 -3.04
CA LEU A 16 8.29 -17.32 -3.53
C LEU A 16 7.32 -18.22 -2.76
N LYS A 17 7.44 -18.28 -1.43
CA LYS A 17 6.68 -19.22 -0.59
C LYS A 17 5.27 -18.75 -0.29
N ASP A 18 5.13 -17.52 0.22
CA ASP A 18 3.84 -17.04 0.74
C ASP A 18 2.90 -16.56 -0.36
N ILE A 19 3.44 -16.15 -1.50
CA ILE A 19 2.63 -15.63 -2.60
C ILE A 19 2.59 -16.61 -3.76
N ILE A 20 3.72 -16.93 -4.39
CA ILE A 20 3.75 -17.71 -5.64
C ILE A 20 3.36 -19.17 -5.41
N GLU A 21 4.05 -19.86 -4.51
CA GLU A 21 3.80 -21.28 -4.25
C GLU A 21 2.42 -21.51 -3.62
N ARG A 22 2.09 -20.74 -2.58
CA ARG A 22 0.82 -20.87 -1.85
C ARG A 22 -0.41 -20.65 -2.73
N ASN A 23 -0.33 -19.72 -3.69
CA ASN A 23 -1.45 -19.38 -4.57
C ASN A 23 -1.31 -19.96 -5.98
N SER A 24 -0.30 -20.80 -6.22
CA SER A 24 -0.05 -21.45 -7.53
C SER A 24 0.00 -20.45 -8.68
N ILE A 25 0.68 -19.31 -8.46
CA ILE A 25 0.74 -18.21 -9.43
C ILE A 25 1.60 -18.61 -10.62
N ARG A 26 1.04 -18.48 -11.82
CA ARG A 26 1.72 -18.76 -13.09
C ARG A 26 2.27 -17.51 -13.77
N ASN A 27 1.55 -16.39 -13.65
CA ASN A 27 1.97 -15.12 -14.29
C ASN A 27 2.82 -14.28 -13.34
N ILE A 28 4.09 -14.68 -13.17
CA ILE A 28 5.06 -14.00 -12.30
C ILE A 28 5.40 -12.60 -12.84
N ALA A 29 5.44 -12.44 -14.17
CA ALA A 29 5.73 -11.13 -14.78
C ALA A 29 4.66 -10.10 -14.39
N PHE A 30 3.38 -10.48 -14.47
CA PHE A 30 2.30 -9.62 -14.03
C PHE A 30 2.34 -9.34 -12.52
N LEU A 31 2.60 -10.38 -11.70
CA LEU A 31 2.77 -10.23 -10.25
C LEU A 31 3.79 -9.12 -9.95
N ASN A 32 4.99 -9.20 -10.53
CA ASN A 32 6.03 -8.20 -10.31
C ASN A 32 5.65 -6.80 -10.82
N SER A 33 5.02 -6.71 -12.00
CA SER A 33 4.57 -5.43 -12.56
C SER A 33 3.54 -4.74 -11.66
N LEU A 34 2.59 -5.51 -11.12
CA LEU A 34 1.58 -5.00 -10.21
C LEU A 34 2.19 -4.53 -8.88
N LEU A 35 3.15 -5.29 -8.35
CA LEU A 35 3.86 -4.91 -7.13
C LEU A 35 4.68 -3.63 -7.31
N ASN A 36 5.38 -3.50 -8.45
CA ASN A 36 6.08 -2.26 -8.81
C ASN A 36 5.14 -1.07 -8.90
N TYR A 37 3.97 -1.25 -9.53
CA TYR A 37 2.94 -0.21 -9.58
C TYR A 37 2.52 0.25 -8.18
N PHE A 38 2.26 -0.67 -7.26
CA PHE A 38 1.91 -0.33 -5.89
C PHE A 38 3.05 0.37 -5.14
N ALA A 39 4.29 -0.05 -5.35
CA ALA A 39 5.45 0.58 -4.74
C ALA A 39 5.69 2.01 -5.22
N ASP A 40 5.40 2.30 -6.50
CA ASP A 40 5.47 3.64 -7.08
C ASP A 40 4.30 4.54 -6.63
N THR A 41 3.14 3.95 -6.35
CA THR A 41 1.92 4.69 -6.01
C THR A 41 1.55 4.62 -4.52
N ILE A 42 2.51 4.24 -3.66
CA ILE A 42 2.33 4.18 -2.21
C ILE A 42 1.70 5.48 -1.67
N GLY A 43 0.74 5.37 -0.76
CA GLY A 43 0.01 6.51 -0.16
C GLY A 43 -1.01 7.18 -1.11
N LYS A 44 -1.11 6.73 -2.37
CA LYS A 44 -2.12 7.24 -3.29
C LYS A 44 -3.39 6.39 -3.26
N GLN A 45 -4.50 7.04 -3.57
CA GLN A 45 -5.76 6.34 -3.83
C GLN A 45 -5.65 5.51 -5.11
N TYR A 46 -6.21 4.32 -5.11
CA TYR A 46 -6.24 3.45 -6.28
C TYR A 46 -7.66 3.00 -6.62
N SER A 47 -7.87 2.61 -7.87
CA SER A 47 -9.02 1.84 -8.31
C SER A 47 -8.58 0.70 -9.22
N LEU A 48 -9.24 -0.44 -9.12
CA LEU A 48 -8.91 -1.63 -9.93
C LEU A 48 -9.02 -1.32 -11.44
N ASN A 49 -9.97 -0.47 -11.83
CA ASN A 49 -10.13 -0.06 -13.22
C ASN A 49 -8.94 0.77 -13.73
N ASN A 50 -8.42 1.69 -12.89
CA ASN A 50 -7.26 2.49 -13.28
C ASN A 50 -6.00 1.64 -13.36
N ILE A 51 -5.84 0.67 -12.44
CA ILE A 51 -4.74 -0.30 -12.49
C ILE A 51 -4.84 -1.14 -13.77
N SER A 52 -6.02 -1.66 -14.12
CA SER A 52 -6.23 -2.45 -15.34
C SER A 52 -5.87 -1.65 -16.60
N LYS A 53 -6.30 -0.38 -16.69
CA LYS A 53 -5.94 0.52 -17.80
C LYS A 53 -4.44 0.75 -17.88
N PHE A 54 -3.77 0.98 -16.74
CA PHE A 54 -2.32 1.15 -16.68
C PHE A 54 -1.61 -0.12 -17.15
N MET A 55 -1.97 -1.30 -16.63
CA MET A 55 -1.36 -2.57 -17.03
C MET A 55 -1.55 -2.85 -18.52
N LYS A 56 -2.73 -2.53 -19.06
CA LYS A 56 -3.01 -2.64 -20.50
C LYS A 56 -2.10 -1.72 -21.34
N SER A 57 -1.81 -0.51 -20.88
CA SER A 57 -0.86 0.39 -21.55
C SER A 57 0.58 -0.13 -21.53
N GLN A 58 0.89 -1.04 -20.59
CA GLN A 58 2.17 -1.75 -20.51
C GLN A 58 2.16 -3.10 -21.27
N GLY A 59 1.14 -3.35 -22.11
CA GLY A 59 1.02 -4.58 -22.87
C GLY A 59 0.47 -5.79 -22.08
N GLN A 60 -0.06 -5.56 -20.87
CA GLN A 60 -0.61 -6.61 -20.03
C GLN A 60 -2.13 -6.42 -19.86
N ASP A 61 -2.91 -7.10 -20.70
CA ASP A 61 -4.38 -7.04 -20.63
C ASP A 61 -4.91 -8.01 -19.57
N ILE A 62 -5.17 -7.49 -18.39
CA ILE A 62 -5.57 -8.26 -17.20
C ILE A 62 -6.91 -7.76 -16.67
N ALA A 63 -7.81 -8.70 -16.41
CA ALA A 63 -9.12 -8.39 -15.83
C ALA A 63 -9.01 -7.85 -14.40
N THR A 64 -9.86 -6.90 -14.03
CA THR A 64 -9.92 -6.29 -12.69
C THR A 64 -10.09 -7.34 -11.58
N LYS A 65 -10.82 -8.43 -11.83
CA LYS A 65 -10.96 -9.54 -10.88
C LYS A 65 -9.62 -10.21 -10.56
N SER A 66 -8.76 -10.39 -11.57
CA SER A 66 -7.41 -10.95 -11.35
C SER A 66 -6.54 -9.98 -10.55
N ILE A 67 -6.60 -8.66 -10.84
CA ILE A 67 -5.89 -7.64 -10.07
C ILE A 67 -6.32 -7.69 -8.60
N ALA A 68 -7.63 -7.79 -8.33
CA ALA A 68 -8.15 -7.91 -6.97
C ALA A 68 -7.63 -9.16 -6.25
N SER A 69 -7.55 -10.30 -6.94
CA SER A 69 -6.99 -11.54 -6.37
C SER A 69 -5.51 -11.39 -6.01
N TYR A 70 -4.70 -10.80 -6.89
CA TYR A 70 -3.28 -10.57 -6.62
C TYR A 70 -3.06 -9.57 -5.49
N LEU A 71 -3.87 -8.50 -5.43
CA LEU A 71 -3.84 -7.56 -4.31
C LEU A 71 -4.14 -8.28 -2.99
N ASN A 72 -5.10 -9.19 -3.00
CA ASN A 72 -5.43 -9.98 -1.81
C ASN A 72 -4.26 -10.87 -1.36
N PHE A 73 -3.53 -11.50 -2.29
CA PHE A 73 -2.34 -12.30 -1.96
C PHE A 73 -1.24 -11.45 -1.30
N TYR A 74 -1.02 -10.22 -1.77
CA TYR A 74 -0.09 -9.29 -1.11
C TYR A 74 -0.57 -8.87 0.29
N LYS A 75 -1.88 -8.70 0.50
CA LYS A 75 -2.45 -8.39 1.82
C LYS A 75 -2.30 -9.57 2.79
N GLU A 76 -2.60 -10.78 2.35
CA GLU A 76 -2.48 -12.00 3.16
C GLU A 76 -1.03 -12.32 3.57
N SER A 77 -0.05 -11.89 2.77
CA SER A 77 1.38 -12.00 3.09
C SER A 77 1.91 -10.83 3.91
N TYR A 78 1.06 -9.89 4.32
CA TYR A 78 1.43 -8.65 5.01
C TYR A 78 2.43 -7.75 4.26
N LEU A 79 2.60 -7.99 2.95
CA LEU A 79 3.47 -7.16 2.12
C LEU A 79 2.87 -5.78 1.91
N VAL A 80 1.55 -5.71 1.74
CA VAL A 80 0.80 -4.45 1.65
C VAL A 80 -0.45 -4.51 2.52
N SER A 81 -0.97 -3.33 2.83
CA SER A 81 -2.28 -3.15 3.46
C SER A 81 -3.06 -2.06 2.74
N THR A 82 -4.39 -2.14 2.76
CA THR A 82 -5.27 -1.12 2.22
C THR A 82 -6.00 -0.41 3.34
N VAL A 83 -6.18 0.89 3.18
CA VAL A 83 -6.78 1.76 4.20
C VAL A 83 -8.01 2.44 3.61
N ASN A 84 -9.16 2.16 4.22
CA ASN A 84 -10.43 2.76 3.83
C ASN A 84 -10.43 4.26 4.10
N ARG A 85 -11.21 4.98 3.32
CA ARG A 85 -11.48 6.39 3.55
C ARG A 85 -12.68 6.57 4.47
N TYR A 86 -12.63 7.60 5.29
CA TYR A 86 -13.69 7.98 6.21
C TYR A 86 -14.17 9.39 5.88
N ASP A 87 -15.44 9.53 5.52
CA ASP A 87 -16.07 10.84 5.34
C ASP A 87 -16.31 11.47 6.72
N ILE A 88 -15.52 12.49 7.04
CA ILE A 88 -15.55 13.17 8.34
C ILE A 88 -16.88 13.88 8.57
N HIS A 89 -17.47 14.46 7.54
CA HIS A 89 -18.76 15.15 7.62
C HIS A 89 -19.95 14.18 7.65
N GLY A 90 -19.93 13.20 6.76
CA GLY A 90 -20.97 12.17 6.68
C GLY A 90 -20.85 11.09 7.75
N LYS A 91 -19.74 11.06 8.51
CA LYS A 91 -19.45 10.09 9.58
C LYS A 91 -19.61 8.62 9.14
N LYS A 92 -19.15 8.32 7.91
CA LYS A 92 -19.27 6.98 7.31
C LYS A 92 -17.98 6.55 6.60
N LEU A 93 -17.74 5.25 6.55
CA LEU A 93 -16.70 4.66 5.72
C LEU A 93 -17.09 4.76 4.24
N LEU A 94 -16.08 4.99 3.40
CA LEU A 94 -16.21 4.98 1.96
C LEU A 94 -15.58 3.68 1.42
N GLU A 95 -16.35 2.93 0.63
CA GLU A 95 -15.95 1.62 0.11
C GLU A 95 -15.01 1.69 -1.10
N LEU A 96 -14.86 2.88 -1.68
CA LEU A 96 -14.07 3.07 -2.90
C LEU A 96 -12.85 3.97 -2.67
N ASN A 97 -11.83 3.77 -3.52
CA ASN A 97 -10.61 4.58 -3.53
C ASN A 97 -9.83 4.50 -2.21
N GLU A 98 -9.57 3.29 -1.75
CA GLU A 98 -8.64 3.04 -0.65
C GLU A 98 -7.24 3.56 -0.99
N LYS A 99 -6.45 3.88 0.04
CA LYS A 99 -4.99 4.03 -0.10
C LYS A 99 -4.29 2.71 0.20
N LEU A 100 -3.09 2.54 -0.38
CA LEU A 100 -2.27 1.36 -0.17
C LEU A 100 -0.94 1.76 0.49
N TYR A 101 -0.53 1.00 1.50
CA TYR A 101 0.74 1.15 2.21
C TYR A 101 1.47 -0.18 2.27
N PHE A 102 2.80 -0.13 2.31
CA PHE A 102 3.65 -1.30 2.48
C PHE A 102 3.80 -1.66 3.97
N GLY A 103 3.88 -2.95 4.25
CA GLY A 103 4.15 -3.48 5.59
C GLY A 103 5.56 -3.14 6.08
N ASP A 104 6.49 -2.95 5.15
CA ASP A 104 7.87 -2.54 5.43
C ASP A 104 8.39 -1.61 4.32
N VAL A 105 8.92 -0.44 4.72
CA VAL A 105 9.46 0.57 3.79
C VAL A 105 10.77 0.11 3.16
N GLY A 106 11.56 -0.71 3.83
CA GLY A 106 12.78 -1.28 3.27
C GLY A 106 12.47 -2.21 2.09
N LEU A 107 11.43 -3.05 2.23
CA LEU A 107 10.92 -3.88 1.13
C LEU A 107 10.41 -3.02 -0.04
N ARG A 108 9.64 -1.97 0.25
CA ARG A 108 9.19 -1.03 -0.78
C ARG A 108 10.37 -0.39 -1.53
N ASN A 109 11.37 0.08 -0.79
CA ASN A 109 12.56 0.70 -1.40
C ASN A 109 13.39 -0.30 -2.21
N LEU A 110 13.47 -1.56 -1.78
CA LEU A 110 14.08 -2.63 -2.58
C LEU A 110 13.39 -2.77 -3.94
N ILE A 111 12.05 -2.77 -3.97
CA ILE A 111 11.24 -2.96 -5.18
C ILE A 111 11.47 -1.81 -6.18
N VAL A 112 11.49 -0.56 -5.71
CA VAL A 112 11.68 0.61 -6.59
C VAL A 112 13.15 0.92 -6.92
N GLY A 113 14.09 0.10 -6.45
CA GLY A 113 15.52 0.25 -6.74
C GLY A 113 16.23 1.29 -5.88
N GLY A 114 15.75 1.57 -4.68
CA GLY A 114 16.36 2.49 -3.71
C GLY A 114 15.46 3.63 -3.26
N GLY A 115 15.92 4.42 -2.30
CA GLY A 115 15.22 5.62 -1.84
C GLY A 115 15.26 6.71 -2.91
N ARG A 116 14.11 7.31 -3.20
CA ARG A 116 13.97 8.44 -4.12
C ARG A 116 13.62 9.69 -3.34
N GLU A 117 14.34 10.80 -3.56
CA GLU A 117 14.06 12.09 -2.86
C GLU A 117 12.62 12.56 -3.03
N GLY A 118 12.04 12.40 -4.22
CA GLY A 118 10.64 12.77 -4.49
C GLY A 118 9.59 11.90 -3.80
N ASP A 119 9.99 10.87 -3.07
CA ASP A 119 9.09 9.95 -2.36
C ASP A 119 9.10 10.16 -0.83
N ILE A 120 9.85 11.14 -0.32
CA ILE A 120 10.05 11.34 1.13
C ILE A 120 8.71 11.45 1.86
N GLU A 121 7.80 12.28 1.38
CA GLU A 121 6.47 12.48 2.00
C GLU A 121 5.67 11.18 2.06
N LYS A 122 5.62 10.44 0.96
CA LYS A 122 4.91 9.16 0.89
C LYS A 122 5.51 8.10 1.81
N VAL A 123 6.84 8.07 1.90
CA VAL A 123 7.57 7.16 2.79
C VAL A 123 7.31 7.52 4.24
N MET A 124 7.33 8.80 4.59
CA MET A 124 6.98 9.28 5.93
C MET A 124 5.54 8.93 6.30
N GLU A 125 4.59 9.17 5.39
CA GLU A 125 3.18 8.80 5.59
C GLU A 125 3.04 7.30 5.86
N ASN A 126 3.74 6.45 5.10
CA ASN A 126 3.75 5.00 5.33
C ASN A 126 4.36 4.61 6.69
N ILE A 127 5.45 5.25 7.11
CA ILE A 127 6.08 4.98 8.42
C ILE A 127 5.12 5.37 9.55
N VAL A 128 4.48 6.54 9.46
CA VAL A 128 3.49 7.00 10.43
C VAL A 128 2.32 6.03 10.49
N TYR A 129 1.80 5.59 9.35
CA TYR A 129 0.75 4.58 9.28
C TYR A 129 1.13 3.30 10.05
N GLN A 130 2.32 2.75 9.78
CA GLN A 130 2.80 1.55 10.47
C GLN A 130 2.92 1.77 11.99
N GLN A 131 3.39 2.94 12.40
CA GLN A 131 3.51 3.26 13.82
C GLN A 131 2.15 3.36 14.49
N LEU A 132 1.16 3.97 13.85
CA LEU A 132 -0.20 4.06 14.37
C LEU A 132 -0.82 2.68 14.58
N LEU A 133 -0.61 1.74 13.63
CA LEU A 133 -1.05 0.35 13.80
C LEU A 133 -0.36 -0.33 15.00
N ARG A 134 0.95 -0.15 15.15
CA ARG A 134 1.72 -0.70 16.30
C ARG A 134 1.24 -0.14 17.64
N MET A 135 0.78 1.10 17.67
CA MET A 135 0.17 1.72 18.84
C MET A 135 -1.26 1.20 19.12
N GLY A 136 -1.79 0.34 18.24
CA GLY A 136 -3.10 -0.29 18.38
C GLY A 136 -4.28 0.58 17.96
N TYR A 137 -4.04 1.58 17.10
CA TYR A 137 -5.11 2.36 16.49
C TYR A 137 -5.73 1.61 15.30
N SER A 138 -7.05 1.76 15.15
CA SER A 138 -7.74 1.55 13.90
C SER A 138 -7.59 2.81 13.06
N VAL A 139 -7.07 2.67 11.83
CA VAL A 139 -6.65 3.80 11.00
C VAL A 139 -7.49 3.86 9.73
N THR A 140 -7.99 5.05 9.41
CA THR A 140 -8.66 5.38 8.14
C THR A 140 -8.09 6.68 7.58
N VAL A 141 -8.27 6.92 6.28
CA VAL A 141 -7.93 8.20 5.64
C VAL A 141 -9.12 9.14 5.76
N GLY A 142 -8.90 10.36 6.23
CA GLY A 142 -9.96 11.34 6.45
C GLY A 142 -10.32 12.10 5.18
N GLN A 143 -11.56 11.96 4.70
CA GLN A 143 -12.07 12.76 3.58
C GLN A 143 -12.81 13.98 4.08
N LEU A 144 -12.38 15.16 3.64
CA LEU A 144 -13.06 16.45 3.80
C LEU A 144 -13.79 16.85 2.51
N ARG A 145 -14.64 17.88 2.57
CA ARG A 145 -15.25 18.48 1.36
C ARG A 145 -14.22 19.03 0.39
N ALA A 146 -13.18 19.64 0.92
CA ALA A 146 -12.06 20.18 0.15
C ALA A 146 -10.75 19.69 0.77
N GLY A 147 -10.29 18.50 0.35
CA GLY A 147 -9.01 17.94 0.81
C GLY A 147 -9.14 16.66 1.61
N GLU A 148 -8.05 16.30 2.24
CA GLU A 148 -7.83 15.03 2.93
C GLU A 148 -7.06 15.28 4.22
N ILE A 149 -7.34 14.48 5.25
CA ILE A 149 -6.47 14.32 6.43
C ILE A 149 -5.85 12.94 6.29
N ASP A 150 -4.52 12.85 6.41
CA ASP A 150 -3.80 11.61 6.14
C ASP A 150 -4.35 10.45 6.97
N PHE A 151 -4.59 10.65 8.26
CA PHE A 151 -5.16 9.61 9.10
C PHE A 151 -6.20 10.10 10.10
N VAL A 152 -7.27 9.36 10.20
CA VAL A 152 -8.24 9.39 11.29
C VAL A 152 -8.07 8.10 12.08
N CYS A 153 -7.57 8.22 13.30
CA CYS A 153 -7.18 7.11 14.15
C CYS A 153 -8.18 6.95 15.29
N THR A 154 -8.66 5.74 15.53
CA THR A 154 -9.58 5.45 16.63
C THR A 154 -9.01 4.32 17.49
N LYS A 155 -9.06 4.51 18.82
CA LYS A 155 -8.69 3.51 19.80
C LYS A 155 -9.56 3.68 21.03
N SER A 156 -10.31 2.64 21.40
CA SER A 156 -11.32 2.72 22.46
C SER A 156 -12.32 3.87 22.18
N ASN A 157 -12.39 4.88 23.03
CA ASN A 157 -13.26 6.04 22.87
C ASN A 157 -12.51 7.28 22.38
N GLU A 158 -11.24 7.16 22.05
CA GLU A 158 -10.41 8.25 21.57
C GLU A 158 -10.38 8.31 20.03
N ARG A 159 -10.43 9.52 19.48
CA ARG A 159 -10.21 9.78 18.07
C ARG A 159 -9.15 10.85 17.90
N VAL A 160 -8.13 10.55 17.12
CA VAL A 160 -7.00 11.44 16.81
C VAL A 160 -6.94 11.66 15.31
N TYR A 161 -6.66 12.89 14.91
CA TYR A 161 -6.42 13.28 13.50
C TYR A 161 -4.93 13.54 13.32
N VAL A 162 -4.33 12.91 12.32
CA VAL A 162 -2.90 13.01 12.05
C VAL A 162 -2.68 13.52 10.64
N GLN A 163 -1.88 14.57 10.52
CA GLN A 163 -1.39 15.08 9.25
C GLN A 163 0.14 14.93 9.22
N VAL A 164 0.66 14.34 8.16
CA VAL A 164 2.09 14.14 7.94
C VAL A 164 2.58 15.21 6.98
N ALA A 165 3.58 15.98 7.37
CA ALA A 165 4.17 16.99 6.53
C ALA A 165 5.69 16.95 6.63
N TYR A 166 6.36 17.06 5.50
CA TYR A 166 7.80 17.27 5.41
C TYR A 166 8.04 18.75 5.15
N LEU A 167 8.52 19.44 6.17
CA LEU A 167 8.91 20.85 6.06
C LEU A 167 10.40 20.92 5.79
N ILE A 168 10.78 21.54 4.69
CA ILE A 168 12.16 21.89 4.34
C ILE A 168 12.44 23.31 4.79
#